data_8b71d138c744357abbe6e5bb7301dc82
#
_entry.id   8b71d138c744357abbe6e5bb7301dc82
#
_cell.length_a   1.000
_cell.length_b   1.000
_cell.length_c   1.000
_cell.angle_alpha   90.00
_cell.angle_beta   90.00
_cell.angle_gamma   90.00
#
_symmetry.space_group_name_H-M   'P 1'
#
loop_
_entity.id
_entity.type
_entity.pdbx_description
1 polymer ?
#
loop_
_entity_poly.entity_id
_entity_poly.type
_entity_poly.pdbx_seq_one_letter_code
_entity_poly.pdbx_strand_id
1 'polypeptide(L)'
;MRTCGLVVVALILTSAGSPVWANEPPALAKARTLYNAGDFEGAIDAASMARKDAEWGDAAALVVARAHLEQYRERADAEDLAAARAALGAVRVAVLTPRDQVDLIVGLGLSLYLSETYGAAAELFETALGRAALLGPRDRLLLLDWWATSLDREAQIRPVDRRARVFERIASRMNEEIQRDPGSPVANYWLAVSARGAGDIDAAWNFAIAAWVRSTLSPDTTERLRDDLDRLVTQALIAERSRALSSREPQDAVAALRTEWELVKQQWK
;
A
#
# COMPACT_ATOMS: atom_id res chain seq x y z
N MET A 1 2.91 21.91 4.25
CA MET A 1 2.86 20.91 3.17
C MET A 1 4.05 19.99 3.35
N ARG A 2 3.86 18.82 3.94
CA ARG A 2 4.91 17.79 4.08
C ARG A 2 4.50 16.64 3.18
N THR A 3 5.20 16.50 2.08
CA THR A 3 5.14 15.34 1.20
C THR A 3 5.64 14.13 1.98
N CYS A 4 4.71 13.35 2.53
CA CYS A 4 5.01 12.02 3.06
C CYS A 4 5.33 11.17 1.84
N GLY A 5 6.62 10.91 1.61
CA GLY A 5 7.09 10.14 0.47
C GLY A 5 6.54 8.71 0.54
N LEU A 6 5.48 8.47 -0.20
CA LEU A 6 4.97 7.13 -0.46
C LEU A 6 5.93 6.46 -1.45
N VAL A 7 6.92 5.73 -0.95
CA VAL A 7 7.68 4.81 -1.81
C VAL A 7 6.78 3.58 -1.99
N VAL A 8 6.10 3.46 -3.12
CA VAL A 8 5.39 2.25 -3.49
C VAL A 8 6.41 1.26 -4.03
N VAL A 9 6.52 0.12 -3.39
CA VAL A 9 7.16 -1.05 -4.02
C VAL A 9 6.26 -1.44 -5.19
N ALA A 10 6.82 -1.50 -6.39
CA ALA A 10 6.10 -1.94 -7.57
C ALA A 10 5.42 -3.28 -7.27
N LEU A 11 4.12 -3.39 -7.56
CA LEU A 11 3.39 -4.65 -7.44
C LEU A 11 4.08 -5.63 -8.39
N ILE A 12 4.86 -6.56 -7.85
CA ILE A 12 5.60 -7.52 -8.66
C ILE A 12 4.58 -8.41 -9.35
N LEU A 13 4.58 -8.39 -10.66
CA LEU A 13 3.83 -9.33 -11.49
C LEU A 13 4.54 -10.69 -11.41
N THR A 14 4.57 -11.31 -10.21
CA THR A 14 5.18 -12.62 -10.05
C THR A 14 4.31 -13.68 -10.68
N SER A 15 4.74 -14.18 -11.80
CA SER A 15 4.23 -15.42 -12.40
C SER A 15 4.83 -16.62 -11.65
N ALA A 16 4.37 -16.89 -10.42
CA ALA A 16 4.64 -18.16 -9.78
C ALA A 16 3.61 -19.19 -10.30
N GLY A 17 4.00 -19.92 -11.32
CA GLY A 17 3.46 -21.24 -11.63
C GLY A 17 2.00 -21.36 -12.05
N SER A 18 1.61 -20.84 -13.24
CA SER A 18 0.40 -21.29 -13.91
C SER A 18 0.58 -21.32 -15.43
N PRO A 19 0.11 -22.37 -16.12
CA PRO A 19 0.32 -22.58 -17.56
C PRO A 19 -0.40 -21.58 -18.47
N VAL A 20 -1.04 -20.56 -17.93
CA VAL A 20 -1.76 -19.51 -18.69
C VAL A 20 -0.80 -18.62 -19.50
N TRP A 21 0.47 -18.58 -19.16
CA TRP A 21 1.48 -17.70 -19.80
C TRP A 21 2.24 -18.38 -20.95
N ALA A 22 1.93 -19.64 -21.28
CA ALA A 22 2.67 -20.40 -22.29
C ALA A 22 2.61 -19.77 -23.70
N ASN A 23 1.65 -18.89 -23.98
CA ASN A 23 1.46 -18.21 -25.27
C ASN A 23 1.61 -16.67 -25.16
N GLU A 24 2.11 -16.13 -24.05
CA GLU A 24 2.31 -14.68 -23.92
C GLU A 24 3.34 -14.17 -24.92
N PRO A 25 3.06 -13.08 -25.68
CA PRO A 25 4.03 -12.51 -26.60
C PRO A 25 5.33 -12.11 -25.88
N PRO A 26 6.51 -12.39 -26.47
CA PRO A 26 7.80 -12.05 -25.85
C PRO A 26 7.93 -10.56 -25.46
N ALA A 27 7.29 -9.67 -26.24
CA ALA A 27 7.27 -8.24 -25.95
C ALA A 27 6.51 -7.91 -24.65
N LEU A 28 5.38 -8.58 -24.37
CA LEU A 28 4.63 -8.37 -23.14
C LEU A 28 5.35 -8.98 -21.92
N ALA A 29 5.93 -10.18 -22.06
CA ALA A 29 6.75 -10.78 -21.02
C ALA A 29 7.96 -9.91 -20.67
N LYS A 30 8.63 -9.34 -21.68
CA LYS A 30 9.71 -8.38 -21.50
C LYS A 30 9.24 -7.11 -20.78
N ALA A 31 8.08 -6.55 -21.17
CA ALA A 31 7.51 -5.37 -20.53
C ALA A 31 7.25 -5.58 -19.04
N ARG A 32 6.68 -6.72 -18.65
CA ARG A 32 6.45 -7.09 -17.25
C ARG A 32 7.76 -7.23 -16.48
N THR A 33 8.79 -7.82 -17.09
CA THR A 33 10.12 -7.96 -16.49
C THR A 33 10.76 -6.60 -16.24
N LEU A 34 10.73 -5.70 -17.22
CA LEU A 34 11.26 -4.34 -17.09
C LEU A 34 10.50 -3.53 -16.03
N TYR A 35 9.17 -3.61 -16.03
CA TYR A 35 8.35 -2.98 -15.00
C TYR A 35 8.75 -3.44 -13.59
N ASN A 36 8.91 -4.75 -13.38
CA ASN A 36 9.31 -5.33 -12.10
C ASN A 36 10.74 -4.94 -11.68
N ALA A 37 11.60 -4.63 -12.66
CA ALA A 37 12.96 -4.12 -12.45
C ALA A 37 13.00 -2.61 -12.17
N GLY A 38 11.86 -1.89 -12.28
CA GLY A 38 11.79 -0.43 -12.12
C GLY A 38 12.17 0.35 -13.39
N ASP A 39 12.43 -0.35 -14.50
CA ASP A 39 12.66 0.30 -15.81
C ASP A 39 11.29 0.59 -16.46
N PHE A 40 10.66 1.67 -16.03
CA PHE A 40 9.31 2.01 -16.49
C PHE A 40 9.28 2.50 -17.93
N GLU A 41 10.31 3.18 -18.38
CA GLU A 41 10.44 3.63 -19.78
C GLU A 41 10.59 2.43 -20.73
N GLY A 42 11.52 1.54 -20.44
CA GLY A 42 11.67 0.30 -21.19
C GLY A 42 10.43 -0.60 -21.15
N ALA A 43 9.69 -0.59 -20.03
CA ALA A 43 8.42 -1.32 -19.91
C ALA A 43 7.34 -0.75 -20.84
N ILE A 44 7.20 0.58 -20.93
CA ILE A 44 6.27 1.26 -21.84
C ILE A 44 6.60 0.93 -23.29
N ASP A 45 7.86 1.01 -23.68
CA ASP A 45 8.32 0.71 -25.04
C ASP A 45 8.00 -0.74 -25.44
N ALA A 46 8.38 -1.70 -24.60
CA ALA A 46 8.12 -3.11 -24.84
C ALA A 46 6.61 -3.42 -24.88
N ALA A 47 5.83 -2.88 -23.96
CA ALA A 47 4.37 -3.05 -23.93
C ALA A 47 3.68 -2.41 -25.15
N SER A 48 4.17 -1.26 -25.61
CA SER A 48 3.64 -0.58 -26.79
C SER A 48 3.77 -1.42 -28.07
N MET A 49 4.80 -2.25 -28.17
CA MET A 49 4.92 -3.23 -29.27
C MET A 49 3.83 -4.31 -29.17
N ALA A 50 3.54 -4.79 -27.94
CA ALA A 50 2.53 -5.83 -27.72
C ALA A 50 1.08 -5.31 -27.83
N ARG A 51 0.83 -4.00 -27.73
CA ARG A 51 -0.51 -3.39 -27.86
C ARG A 51 -1.15 -3.62 -29.23
N LYS A 52 -0.39 -3.95 -30.24
CA LYS A 52 -0.90 -4.25 -31.59
C LYS A 52 -1.48 -5.66 -31.70
N ASP A 53 -1.22 -6.52 -30.73
CA ASP A 53 -1.74 -7.87 -30.68
C ASP A 53 -3.22 -7.87 -30.33
N ALA A 54 -4.04 -8.64 -31.05
CA ALA A 54 -5.50 -8.66 -30.88
C ALA A 54 -5.92 -9.31 -29.56
N GLU A 55 -5.14 -10.27 -29.05
CA GLU A 55 -5.40 -11.03 -27.84
C GLU A 55 -4.78 -10.36 -26.60
N TRP A 56 -3.56 -9.82 -26.74
CA TRP A 56 -2.75 -9.35 -25.62
C TRP A 56 -2.66 -7.84 -25.50
N GLY A 57 -3.24 -7.09 -26.45
CA GLY A 57 -3.14 -5.63 -26.50
C GLY A 57 -3.71 -4.94 -25.27
N ASP A 58 -4.79 -5.47 -24.68
CA ASP A 58 -5.41 -4.93 -23.46
C ASP A 58 -4.53 -5.21 -22.22
N ALA A 59 -3.94 -6.39 -22.10
CA ALA A 59 -2.99 -6.72 -21.04
C ALA A 59 -1.73 -5.84 -21.14
N ALA A 60 -1.25 -5.59 -22.36
CA ALA A 60 -0.13 -4.68 -22.60
C ALA A 60 -0.47 -3.23 -22.21
N ALA A 61 -1.72 -2.77 -22.47
CA ALA A 61 -2.18 -1.45 -22.04
C ALA A 61 -2.16 -1.29 -20.51
N LEU A 62 -2.42 -2.35 -19.74
CA LEU A 62 -2.30 -2.32 -18.28
C LEU A 62 -0.86 -2.10 -17.82
N VAL A 63 0.12 -2.73 -18.49
CA VAL A 63 1.55 -2.50 -18.17
C VAL A 63 1.95 -1.06 -18.47
N VAL A 64 1.55 -0.52 -19.63
CA VAL A 64 1.77 0.90 -19.99
C VAL A 64 1.18 1.82 -18.93
N ALA A 65 -0.09 1.60 -18.55
CA ALA A 65 -0.77 2.43 -17.57
C ALA A 65 -0.05 2.43 -16.21
N ARG A 66 0.33 1.25 -15.74
CA ARG A 66 1.03 1.11 -14.46
C ARG A 66 2.40 1.76 -14.48
N ALA A 67 3.15 1.62 -15.58
CA ALA A 67 4.47 2.25 -15.71
C ALA A 67 4.35 3.78 -15.70
N HIS A 68 3.36 4.38 -16.36
CA HIS A 68 3.09 5.81 -16.28
C HIS A 68 2.65 6.26 -14.88
N LEU A 69 1.86 5.46 -14.14
CA LEU A 69 1.52 5.80 -12.74
C LEU A 69 2.76 5.84 -11.84
N GLU A 70 3.73 4.94 -12.06
CA GLU A 70 5.00 4.96 -11.35
C GLU A 70 5.85 6.18 -11.74
N GLN A 71 5.93 6.51 -13.04
CA GLN A 71 6.62 7.71 -13.51
C GLN A 71 5.99 8.99 -12.94
N TYR A 72 4.66 9.09 -12.92
CA TYR A 72 3.97 10.21 -12.27
C TYR A 72 4.34 10.32 -10.79
N ARG A 73 4.43 9.21 -10.10
CA ARG A 73 4.81 9.20 -8.68
C ARG A 73 6.22 9.70 -8.44
N GLU A 74 7.15 9.41 -9.35
CA GLU A 74 8.54 9.83 -9.24
C GLU A 74 8.76 11.29 -9.64
N ARG A 75 8.08 11.74 -10.67
CA ARG A 75 8.33 13.02 -11.35
C ARG A 75 7.21 14.04 -11.18
N ALA A 76 6.03 13.62 -10.77
CA ALA A 76 4.81 14.43 -10.69
C ALA A 76 4.44 15.10 -12.03
N ASP A 77 4.78 14.48 -13.16
CA ASP A 77 4.44 14.97 -14.47
C ASP A 77 2.98 14.64 -14.82
N ALA A 78 2.17 15.68 -15.04
CA ALA A 78 0.75 15.51 -15.33
C ALA A 78 0.47 14.72 -16.63
N GLU A 79 1.42 14.70 -17.57
CA GLU A 79 1.30 13.94 -18.81
C GLU A 79 1.32 12.44 -18.53
N ASP A 80 2.14 11.98 -17.59
CA ASP A 80 2.18 10.58 -17.17
C ASP A 80 0.84 10.13 -16.57
N LEU A 81 0.22 10.94 -15.73
CA LEU A 81 -1.09 10.61 -15.16
C LEU A 81 -2.20 10.58 -16.24
N ALA A 82 -2.13 11.51 -17.18
CA ALA A 82 -3.06 11.54 -18.32
C ALA A 82 -2.88 10.32 -19.23
N ALA A 83 -1.63 9.94 -19.54
CA ALA A 83 -1.31 8.76 -20.33
C ALA A 83 -1.78 7.47 -19.66
N ALA A 84 -1.54 7.34 -18.33
CA ALA A 84 -2.03 6.21 -17.55
C ALA A 84 -3.54 6.06 -17.63
N ARG A 85 -4.29 7.16 -17.44
CA ARG A 85 -5.75 7.17 -17.52
C ARG A 85 -6.26 6.80 -18.92
N ALA A 86 -5.64 7.33 -19.96
CA ALA A 86 -5.97 7.01 -21.33
C ALA A 86 -5.76 5.51 -21.62
N ALA A 87 -4.65 4.94 -21.13
CA ALA A 87 -4.36 3.53 -21.28
C ALA A 87 -5.36 2.65 -20.52
N LEU A 88 -5.70 2.98 -19.26
CA LEU A 88 -6.72 2.26 -18.47
C LEU A 88 -8.11 2.33 -19.09
N GLY A 89 -8.50 3.53 -19.59
CA GLY A 89 -9.81 3.74 -20.20
C GLY A 89 -10.00 3.03 -21.55
N ALA A 90 -8.92 2.67 -22.22
CA ALA A 90 -8.96 1.96 -23.50
C ALA A 90 -9.10 0.42 -23.34
N VAL A 91 -8.97 -0.11 -22.12
CA VAL A 91 -8.97 -1.55 -21.86
C VAL A 91 -10.38 -2.15 -21.96
N ARG A 92 -10.51 -3.23 -22.71
CA ARG A 92 -11.75 -4.01 -22.83
C ARG A 92 -11.78 -5.09 -21.74
N VAL A 93 -12.54 -4.86 -20.68
CA VAL A 93 -12.58 -5.73 -19.51
C VAL A 93 -12.97 -7.19 -19.85
N ALA A 94 -13.85 -7.38 -20.84
CA ALA A 94 -14.38 -8.69 -21.21
C ALA A 94 -13.33 -9.67 -21.76
N VAL A 95 -12.21 -9.17 -22.28
CA VAL A 95 -11.13 -10.00 -22.85
C VAL A 95 -9.97 -10.22 -21.86
N LEU A 96 -10.00 -9.57 -20.72
CA LEU A 96 -8.97 -9.70 -19.70
C LEU A 96 -9.09 -11.03 -18.94
N THR A 97 -7.95 -11.59 -18.57
CA THR A 97 -7.92 -12.69 -17.60
C THR A 97 -8.43 -12.19 -16.23
N PRO A 98 -8.90 -13.09 -15.35
CA PRO A 98 -9.30 -12.70 -14.00
C PRO A 98 -8.21 -11.95 -13.22
N ARG A 99 -6.93 -12.28 -13.44
CA ARG A 99 -5.80 -11.58 -12.84
C ARG A 99 -5.64 -10.17 -13.42
N ASP A 100 -5.67 -10.02 -14.74
CA ASP A 100 -5.56 -8.71 -15.39
C ASP A 100 -6.74 -7.78 -15.02
N GLN A 101 -7.93 -8.34 -14.77
CA GLN A 101 -9.06 -7.56 -14.22
C GLN A 101 -8.75 -6.98 -12.84
N VAL A 102 -8.05 -7.71 -11.98
CA VAL A 102 -7.59 -7.19 -10.68
C VAL A 102 -6.56 -6.10 -10.91
N ASP A 103 -5.61 -6.31 -11.81
CA ASP A 103 -4.57 -5.32 -12.15
C ASP A 103 -5.19 -4.03 -12.72
N LEU A 104 -6.26 -4.12 -13.51
CA LEU A 104 -7.04 -2.96 -13.97
C LEU A 104 -7.66 -2.20 -12.80
N ILE A 105 -8.34 -2.90 -11.88
CA ILE A 105 -8.97 -2.28 -10.70
C ILE A 105 -7.92 -1.57 -9.84
N VAL A 106 -6.76 -2.22 -9.63
CA VAL A 106 -5.64 -1.62 -8.89
C VAL A 106 -5.10 -0.39 -9.61
N GLY A 107 -4.90 -0.43 -10.93
CA GLY A 107 -4.46 0.72 -11.72
C GLY A 107 -5.43 1.91 -11.63
N LEU A 108 -6.73 1.65 -11.73
CA LEU A 108 -7.78 2.67 -11.55
C LEU A 108 -7.74 3.25 -10.13
N GLY A 109 -7.59 2.40 -9.10
CA GLY A 109 -7.45 2.82 -7.71
C GLY A 109 -6.24 3.72 -7.48
N LEU A 110 -5.08 3.35 -8.02
CA LEU A 110 -3.86 4.17 -7.97
C LEU A 110 -4.03 5.51 -8.68
N SER A 111 -4.68 5.54 -9.85
CA SER A 111 -4.97 6.78 -10.56
C SER A 111 -5.83 7.74 -9.72
N LEU A 112 -6.84 7.22 -9.00
CA LEU A 112 -7.66 8.00 -8.08
C LEU A 112 -6.88 8.45 -6.85
N TYR A 113 -6.05 7.58 -6.27
CA TYR A 113 -5.19 7.91 -5.15
C TYR A 113 -4.23 9.06 -5.47
N LEU A 114 -3.56 8.98 -6.62
CA LEU A 114 -2.63 10.02 -7.10
C LEU A 114 -3.35 11.34 -7.46
N SER A 115 -4.67 11.29 -7.64
CA SER A 115 -5.53 12.46 -7.84
C SER A 115 -6.19 12.94 -6.55
N GLU A 116 -5.72 12.46 -5.39
CA GLU A 116 -6.23 12.80 -4.06
C GLU A 116 -7.72 12.46 -3.84
N THR A 117 -8.28 11.56 -4.68
CA THR A 117 -9.65 11.07 -4.54
C THR A 117 -9.65 9.80 -3.68
N TYR A 118 -9.19 9.94 -2.45
CA TYR A 118 -8.79 8.83 -1.57
C TYR A 118 -9.93 7.87 -1.23
N GLY A 119 -11.13 8.38 -0.95
CA GLY A 119 -12.27 7.53 -0.63
C GLY A 119 -12.65 6.60 -1.78
N ALA A 120 -12.67 7.11 -3.02
CA ALA A 120 -12.95 6.29 -4.19
C ALA A 120 -11.82 5.30 -4.51
N ALA A 121 -10.55 5.70 -4.27
CA ALA A 121 -9.41 4.79 -4.38
C ALA A 121 -9.55 3.60 -3.42
N ALA A 122 -9.93 3.86 -2.17
CA ALA A 122 -10.15 2.82 -1.16
C ALA A 122 -11.24 1.82 -1.59
N GLU A 123 -12.36 2.26 -2.18
CA GLU A 123 -13.42 1.37 -2.67
C GLU A 123 -12.92 0.43 -3.80
N LEU A 124 -12.08 0.95 -4.71
CA LEU A 124 -11.47 0.11 -5.75
C LEU A 124 -10.47 -0.89 -5.17
N PHE A 125 -9.62 -0.46 -4.25
CA PHE A 125 -8.68 -1.37 -3.58
C PHE A 125 -9.41 -2.45 -2.77
N GLU A 126 -10.51 -2.13 -2.10
CA GLU A 126 -11.33 -3.12 -1.41
C GLU A 126 -11.95 -4.14 -2.37
N THR A 127 -12.41 -3.68 -3.54
CA THR A 127 -12.90 -4.56 -4.60
C THR A 127 -11.81 -5.54 -5.08
N ALA A 128 -10.57 -5.06 -5.24
CA ALA A 128 -9.43 -5.90 -5.59
C ALA A 128 -9.06 -6.88 -4.46
N LEU A 129 -9.09 -6.44 -3.20
CA LEU A 129 -8.89 -7.29 -2.01
C LEU A 129 -9.96 -8.39 -1.89
N GLY A 130 -11.18 -8.16 -2.36
CA GLY A 130 -12.22 -9.18 -2.47
C GLY A 130 -11.87 -10.32 -3.42
N ARG A 131 -10.90 -10.12 -4.31
CA ARG A 131 -10.36 -11.13 -5.24
C ARG A 131 -8.96 -11.61 -4.83
N ALA A 132 -8.64 -11.57 -3.54
CA ALA A 132 -7.31 -11.86 -2.99
C ALA A 132 -6.76 -13.26 -3.36
N ALA A 133 -7.61 -14.22 -3.70
CA ALA A 133 -7.19 -15.54 -4.19
C ALA A 133 -6.39 -15.48 -5.50
N LEU A 134 -6.53 -14.40 -6.27
CA LEU A 134 -5.79 -14.14 -7.51
C LEU A 134 -4.47 -13.38 -7.25
N LEU A 135 -4.22 -12.93 -6.02
CA LEU A 135 -3.04 -12.17 -5.63
C LEU A 135 -2.03 -13.09 -4.94
N GLY A 136 -0.75 -12.85 -5.20
CA GLY A 136 0.30 -13.40 -4.36
C GLY A 136 0.27 -12.79 -2.95
N PRO A 137 0.87 -13.44 -1.94
CA PRO A 137 0.89 -12.93 -0.56
C PRO A 137 1.44 -11.50 -0.46
N ARG A 138 2.53 -11.22 -1.18
CA ARG A 138 3.16 -9.90 -1.23
C ARG A 138 2.24 -8.83 -1.83
N ASP A 139 1.63 -9.12 -2.99
CA ASP A 139 0.71 -8.21 -3.68
C ASP A 139 -0.50 -7.87 -2.80
N ARG A 140 -0.99 -8.88 -2.06
CA ARG A 140 -2.10 -8.73 -1.15
C ARG A 140 -1.76 -7.80 0.01
N LEU A 141 -0.59 -7.97 0.63
CA LEU A 141 -0.15 -7.10 1.73
C LEU A 141 0.04 -5.66 1.26
N LEU A 142 0.62 -5.47 0.09
CA LEU A 142 0.80 -4.15 -0.52
C LEU A 142 -0.55 -3.48 -0.82
N LEU A 143 -1.50 -4.23 -1.38
CA LEU A 143 -2.83 -3.71 -1.67
C LEU A 143 -3.60 -3.36 -0.39
N LEU A 144 -3.43 -4.15 0.68
CA LEU A 144 -4.00 -3.87 1.98
C LEU A 144 -3.44 -2.56 2.58
N ASP A 145 -2.14 -2.33 2.42
CA ASP A 145 -1.50 -1.09 2.83
C ASP A 145 -2.01 0.12 2.04
N TRP A 146 -2.16 0.02 0.72
CA TRP A 146 -2.73 1.09 -0.10
C TRP A 146 -4.18 1.40 0.24
N TRP A 147 -4.98 0.36 0.49
CA TRP A 147 -6.36 0.52 0.93
C TRP A 147 -6.44 1.30 2.25
N ALA A 148 -5.66 0.90 3.24
CA ALA A 148 -5.65 1.55 4.55
C ALA A 148 -5.05 2.96 4.48
N THR A 149 -3.97 3.17 3.70
CA THR A 149 -3.41 4.50 3.43
C THR A 149 -4.45 5.43 2.81
N SER A 150 -5.22 4.93 1.84
CA SER A 150 -6.28 5.72 1.19
C SER A 150 -7.35 6.15 2.19
N LEU A 151 -7.77 5.25 3.07
CA LEU A 151 -8.73 5.55 4.14
C LEU A 151 -8.16 6.54 5.17
N ASP A 152 -6.89 6.40 5.57
CA ASP A 152 -6.27 7.35 6.49
C ASP A 152 -6.19 8.76 5.87
N ARG A 153 -5.81 8.88 4.60
CA ARG A 153 -5.83 10.15 3.87
C ARG A 153 -7.23 10.75 3.80
N GLU A 154 -8.24 9.93 3.51
CA GLU A 154 -9.64 10.33 3.52
C GLU A 154 -10.08 10.80 4.90
N ALA A 155 -9.66 10.13 5.98
CA ALA A 155 -9.97 10.54 7.34
C ALA A 155 -9.39 11.93 7.68
N GLN A 156 -8.18 12.24 7.20
CA GLN A 156 -7.52 13.51 7.48
C GLN A 156 -8.28 14.73 6.95
N ILE A 157 -8.98 14.60 5.83
CA ILE A 157 -9.78 15.67 5.21
C ILE A 157 -11.22 15.73 5.73
N ARG A 158 -11.67 14.72 6.51
CA ARG A 158 -13.02 14.67 7.08
C ARG A 158 -13.12 15.45 8.40
N PRO A 159 -14.31 15.95 8.74
CA PRO A 159 -14.61 16.45 10.08
C PRO A 159 -14.30 15.40 11.16
N VAL A 160 -13.89 15.86 12.35
CA VAL A 160 -13.42 15.00 13.46
C VAL A 160 -14.45 13.93 13.84
N ASP A 161 -15.73 14.31 13.90
CA ASP A 161 -16.85 13.43 14.23
C ASP A 161 -17.06 12.26 13.24
N ARG A 162 -16.54 12.40 12.03
CA ARG A 162 -16.64 11.36 10.98
C ARG A 162 -15.38 10.49 10.85
N ARG A 163 -14.26 10.89 11.47
CA ARG A 163 -13.00 10.16 11.40
C ARG A 163 -13.07 8.81 12.09
N ALA A 164 -13.76 8.73 13.21
CA ALA A 164 -13.87 7.51 14.01
C ALA A 164 -14.35 6.31 13.19
N ARG A 165 -15.38 6.50 12.36
CA ARG A 165 -15.91 5.43 11.51
C ARG A 165 -14.90 4.91 10.46
N VAL A 166 -14.02 5.80 9.98
CA VAL A 166 -12.97 5.39 9.02
C VAL A 166 -11.94 4.52 9.74
N PHE A 167 -11.51 4.91 10.93
CA PHE A 167 -10.56 4.12 11.72
C PHE A 167 -11.17 2.80 12.21
N GLU A 168 -12.46 2.77 12.56
CA GLU A 168 -13.18 1.52 12.84
C GLU A 168 -13.18 0.56 11.64
N ARG A 169 -13.42 1.08 10.41
CA ARG A 169 -13.36 0.27 9.18
C ARG A 169 -11.96 -0.32 8.97
N ILE A 170 -10.90 0.48 9.15
CA ILE A 170 -9.52 0.00 9.04
C ILE A 170 -9.27 -1.08 10.10
N ALA A 171 -9.60 -0.81 11.38
CA ALA A 171 -9.37 -1.74 12.46
C ALA A 171 -10.11 -3.08 12.27
N SER A 172 -11.36 -3.04 11.83
CA SER A 172 -12.14 -4.26 11.54
C SER A 172 -11.44 -5.13 10.49
N ARG A 173 -11.03 -4.53 9.38
CA ARG A 173 -10.35 -5.26 8.30
C ARG A 173 -8.98 -5.81 8.73
N MET A 174 -8.23 -5.05 9.54
CA MET A 174 -6.93 -5.49 10.03
C MET A 174 -7.06 -6.62 11.06
N ASN A 175 -8.11 -6.63 11.87
CA ASN A 175 -8.41 -7.76 12.76
C ASN A 175 -8.74 -9.04 11.97
N GLU A 176 -9.50 -8.94 10.87
CA GLU A 176 -9.71 -10.08 9.97
C GLU A 176 -8.39 -10.58 9.36
N GLU A 177 -7.48 -9.65 9.04
CA GLU A 177 -6.17 -10.00 8.51
C GLU A 177 -5.29 -10.72 9.54
N ILE A 178 -5.30 -10.28 10.80
CA ILE A 178 -4.59 -10.95 11.90
C ILE A 178 -5.14 -12.37 12.13
N GLN A 179 -6.45 -12.58 11.98
CA GLN A 179 -7.02 -13.93 12.07
C GLN A 179 -6.54 -14.85 10.94
N ARG A 180 -6.32 -14.29 9.74
CA ARG A 180 -5.82 -15.03 8.57
C ARG A 180 -4.32 -15.23 8.59
N ASP A 181 -3.59 -14.19 8.96
CA ASP A 181 -2.13 -14.15 9.07
C ASP A 181 -1.73 -13.49 10.39
N PRO A 182 -1.59 -14.28 11.47
CA PRO A 182 -1.16 -13.75 12.78
C PRO A 182 0.23 -13.10 12.76
N GLY A 183 1.04 -13.40 11.73
CA GLY A 183 2.36 -12.83 11.52
C GLY A 183 2.36 -11.46 10.85
N SER A 184 1.24 -10.97 10.32
CA SER A 184 1.18 -9.75 9.51
C SER A 184 1.64 -8.50 10.27
N PRO A 185 2.80 -7.91 9.93
CA PRO A 185 3.25 -6.67 10.55
C PRO A 185 2.46 -5.45 10.03
N VAL A 186 2.01 -5.48 8.77
CA VAL A 186 1.20 -4.43 8.15
C VAL A 186 -0.14 -4.28 8.88
N ALA A 187 -0.79 -5.40 9.21
CA ALA A 187 -2.06 -5.34 9.93
C ALA A 187 -1.89 -4.71 11.33
N ASN A 188 -0.81 -5.06 12.05
CA ASN A 188 -0.54 -4.43 13.35
C ASN A 188 -0.17 -2.95 13.26
N TYR A 189 0.57 -2.55 12.22
CA TYR A 189 0.84 -1.14 11.96
C TYR A 189 -0.47 -0.34 11.82
N TRP A 190 -1.38 -0.83 10.99
CA TRP A 190 -2.66 -0.15 10.77
C TRP A 190 -3.62 -0.23 11.96
N LEU A 191 -3.51 -1.27 12.81
CA LEU A 191 -4.20 -1.29 14.11
C LEU A 191 -3.64 -0.21 15.04
N ALA A 192 -2.31 0.02 15.04
CA ALA A 192 -1.72 1.12 15.83
C ALA A 192 -2.20 2.50 15.34
N VAL A 193 -2.21 2.72 14.01
CA VAL A 193 -2.74 3.97 13.42
C VAL A 193 -4.22 4.17 13.76
N SER A 194 -5.02 3.11 13.66
CA SER A 194 -6.46 3.16 13.93
C SER A 194 -6.76 3.41 15.40
N ALA A 195 -6.07 2.73 16.32
CA ALA A 195 -6.21 2.93 17.76
C ALA A 195 -5.84 4.38 18.15
N ARG A 196 -4.73 4.91 17.61
CA ARG A 196 -4.36 6.31 17.78
C ARG A 196 -5.45 7.25 17.26
N GLY A 197 -5.99 6.98 16.06
CA GLY A 197 -7.09 7.76 15.48
C GLY A 197 -8.38 7.75 16.28
N ALA A 198 -8.63 6.66 17.04
CA ALA A 198 -9.72 6.52 17.99
C ALA A 198 -9.41 7.11 19.37
N GLY A 199 -8.17 7.56 19.63
CA GLY A 199 -7.74 8.12 20.92
C GLY A 199 -7.29 7.07 21.95
N ASP A 200 -7.23 5.79 21.58
CA ASP A 200 -6.72 4.72 22.43
C ASP A 200 -5.20 4.60 22.25
N ILE A 201 -4.47 5.46 22.96
CA ILE A 201 -3.02 5.60 22.82
C ILE A 201 -2.27 4.40 23.40
N ASP A 202 -2.82 3.74 24.43
CA ASP A 202 -2.20 2.54 25.01
C ASP A 202 -2.31 1.34 24.06
N ALA A 203 -3.46 1.14 23.44
CA ALA A 203 -3.62 0.12 22.40
C ALA A 203 -2.71 0.44 21.19
N ALA A 204 -2.62 1.69 20.76
CA ALA A 204 -1.75 2.11 19.66
C ALA A 204 -0.28 1.79 19.94
N TRP A 205 0.21 2.04 21.14
CA TRP A 205 1.55 1.70 21.60
C TRP A 205 1.82 0.19 21.53
N ASN A 206 0.90 -0.60 22.07
CA ASN A 206 1.02 -2.06 22.09
C ASN A 206 1.01 -2.66 20.68
N PHE A 207 0.14 -2.16 19.81
CA PHE A 207 0.12 -2.59 18.40
C PHE A 207 1.38 -2.18 17.64
N ALA A 208 1.96 -1.01 17.92
CA ALA A 208 3.21 -0.58 17.31
C ALA A 208 4.38 -1.50 17.71
N ILE A 209 4.49 -1.87 18.99
CA ILE A 209 5.48 -2.86 19.45
C ILE A 209 5.25 -4.21 18.75
N ALA A 210 4.01 -4.68 18.71
CA ALA A 210 3.68 -5.95 18.05
C ALA A 210 4.01 -5.93 16.55
N ALA A 211 3.78 -4.80 15.86
CA ALA A 211 4.16 -4.64 14.46
C ALA A 211 5.67 -4.69 14.26
N TRP A 212 6.44 -4.02 15.14
CA TRP A 212 7.90 -4.05 15.11
C TRP A 212 8.44 -5.48 15.26
N VAL A 213 7.97 -6.20 16.27
CA VAL A 213 8.39 -7.59 16.51
C VAL A 213 8.03 -8.48 15.32
N ARG A 214 6.81 -8.37 14.79
CA ARG A 214 6.37 -9.16 13.63
C ARG A 214 7.10 -8.81 12.34
N SER A 215 7.63 -7.60 12.21
CA SER A 215 8.41 -7.22 11.02
C SER A 215 9.64 -8.09 10.82
N THR A 216 10.17 -8.73 11.89
CA THR A 216 11.27 -9.69 11.80
C THR A 216 10.89 -10.96 11.05
N LEU A 217 9.59 -11.29 10.96
CA LEU A 217 9.06 -12.48 10.30
C LEU A 217 8.79 -12.27 8.79
N SER A 218 8.91 -11.03 8.30
CA SER A 218 8.58 -10.66 6.91
C SER A 218 9.70 -9.83 6.28
N PRO A 219 10.81 -10.43 5.86
CA PRO A 219 12.00 -9.71 5.40
C PRO A 219 11.74 -8.78 4.20
N ASP A 220 10.81 -9.13 3.31
CA ASP A 220 10.53 -8.35 2.09
C ASP A 220 9.85 -6.98 2.33
N THR A 221 9.26 -6.77 3.51
CA THR A 221 8.54 -5.52 3.85
C THR A 221 9.20 -4.74 4.97
N THR A 222 10.33 -5.23 5.49
CA THR A 222 10.86 -4.90 6.81
C THR A 222 11.35 -3.45 6.93
N GLU A 223 12.23 -2.98 6.05
CA GLU A 223 12.88 -1.67 6.26
C GLU A 223 11.89 -0.52 6.25
N ARG A 224 11.07 -0.43 5.22
CA ARG A 224 10.11 0.66 5.08
C ARG A 224 9.07 0.68 6.19
N LEU A 225 8.52 -0.48 6.52
CA LEU A 225 7.53 -0.58 7.60
C LEU A 225 8.13 -0.19 8.93
N ARG A 226 9.39 -0.55 9.20
CA ARG A 226 10.11 -0.13 10.39
C ARG A 226 10.32 1.38 10.45
N ASP A 227 10.63 2.01 9.33
CA ASP A 227 10.75 3.47 9.24
C ASP A 227 9.41 4.15 9.52
N ASP A 228 8.31 3.61 8.99
CA ASP A 228 6.97 4.14 9.23
C ASP A 228 6.55 3.95 10.70
N LEU A 229 6.86 2.80 11.30
CA LEU A 229 6.65 2.53 12.73
C LEU A 229 7.48 3.47 13.61
N ASP A 230 8.76 3.62 13.32
CA ASP A 230 9.63 4.51 14.08
C ASP A 230 9.14 5.97 14.01
N ARG A 231 8.70 6.41 12.85
CA ARG A 231 8.07 7.73 12.69
C ARG A 231 6.77 7.86 13.48
N LEU A 232 5.89 6.87 13.40
CA LEU A 232 4.63 6.87 14.16
C LEU A 232 4.89 7.00 15.66
N VAL A 233 5.81 6.18 16.17
CA VAL A 233 6.14 6.15 17.60
C VAL A 233 6.83 7.44 18.03
N THR A 234 7.90 7.84 17.33
CA THR A 234 8.77 8.96 17.76
C THR A 234 8.14 10.32 17.52
N GLN A 235 7.33 10.49 16.47
CA GLN A 235 6.74 11.77 16.11
C GLN A 235 5.32 11.98 16.70
N ALA A 236 4.65 10.90 17.10
CA ALA A 236 3.28 11.00 17.60
C ALA A 236 3.05 10.28 18.93
N LEU A 237 3.20 8.96 19.00
CA LEU A 237 2.75 8.18 20.15
C LEU A 237 3.50 8.53 21.44
N ILE A 238 4.80 8.78 21.40
CA ILE A 238 5.58 9.19 22.59
C ILE A 238 4.98 10.47 23.19
N ALA A 239 4.74 11.48 22.36
CA ALA A 239 4.21 12.76 22.86
C ALA A 239 2.76 12.65 23.34
N GLU A 240 1.93 11.83 22.70
CA GLU A 240 0.53 11.63 23.06
C GLU A 240 0.41 10.80 24.35
N ARG A 241 1.19 9.70 24.46
CA ARG A 241 1.22 8.83 25.64
C ARG A 241 1.81 9.52 26.86
N SER A 242 2.87 10.31 26.70
CA SER A 242 3.47 11.05 27.82
C SER A 242 2.49 12.02 28.47
N ARG A 243 1.62 12.66 27.68
CA ARG A 243 0.55 13.53 28.19
C ARG A 243 -0.52 12.77 28.97
N ALA A 244 -0.80 11.52 28.57
CA ALA A 244 -1.74 10.66 29.28
C ALA A 244 -1.17 10.11 30.59
N LEU A 245 0.13 9.79 30.64
CA LEU A 245 0.79 9.18 31.81
C LEU A 245 1.18 10.19 32.89
N SER A 246 1.56 11.41 32.55
CA SER A 246 2.05 12.40 33.49
C SER A 246 1.61 13.81 33.14
N SER A 247 0.73 14.36 33.99
CA SER A 247 0.36 15.78 33.91
C SER A 247 1.36 16.72 34.61
N ARG A 248 2.28 16.19 35.45
CA ARG A 248 3.21 17.01 36.26
C ARG A 248 4.60 17.14 35.69
N GLU A 249 5.16 16.08 35.07
CA GLU A 249 6.50 16.06 34.47
C GLU A 249 6.50 15.32 33.14
N PRO A 250 5.96 15.94 32.07
CA PRO A 250 5.86 15.28 30.76
C PRO A 250 7.21 14.94 30.14
N GLN A 251 8.28 15.68 30.48
CA GLN A 251 9.62 15.50 29.90
C GLN A 251 10.25 14.18 30.35
N ASP A 252 10.08 13.79 31.61
CA ASP A 252 10.60 12.53 32.13
C ASP A 252 9.87 11.34 31.53
N ALA A 253 8.54 11.47 31.35
CA ALA A 253 7.75 10.46 30.66
C ALA A 253 8.17 10.30 29.19
N VAL A 254 8.48 11.38 28.48
CA VAL A 254 8.98 11.34 27.09
C VAL A 254 10.32 10.62 27.04
N ALA A 255 11.25 10.91 27.97
CA ALA A 255 12.57 10.28 28.01
C ALA A 255 12.44 8.77 28.30
N ALA A 256 11.60 8.39 29.25
CA ALA A 256 11.30 6.99 29.58
C ALA A 256 10.72 6.21 28.38
N LEU A 257 9.71 6.79 27.70
CA LEU A 257 9.08 6.17 26.53
C LEU A 257 10.05 6.04 25.35
N ARG A 258 10.93 7.01 25.13
CA ARG A 258 12.00 6.89 24.13
C ARG A 258 12.96 5.75 24.45
N THR A 259 13.37 5.64 25.71
CA THR A 259 14.23 4.54 26.16
C THR A 259 13.55 3.19 25.97
N GLU A 260 12.27 3.07 26.34
CA GLU A 260 11.47 1.86 26.15
C GLU A 260 11.44 1.45 24.67
N TRP A 261 11.17 2.41 23.77
CA TRP A 261 11.14 2.16 22.33
C TRP A 261 12.50 1.72 21.76
N GLU A 262 13.59 2.40 22.17
CA GLU A 262 14.94 2.00 21.74
C GLU A 262 15.31 0.59 22.23
N LEU A 263 14.89 0.19 23.43
CA LEU A 263 15.08 -1.17 23.94
C LEU A 263 14.34 -2.20 23.09
N VAL A 264 13.09 -1.92 22.71
CA VAL A 264 12.33 -2.78 21.78
C VAL A 264 13.06 -2.93 20.45
N LYS A 265 13.56 -1.84 19.87
CA LYS A 265 14.32 -1.89 18.62
C LYS A 265 15.61 -2.67 18.71
N GLN A 266 16.30 -2.57 19.84
CA GLN A 266 17.55 -3.32 20.10
C GLN A 266 17.31 -4.81 20.30
N GLN A 267 16.24 -5.15 20.98
CA GLN A 267 15.88 -6.54 21.28
C GLN A 267 15.39 -7.30 20.04
N TRP A 268 14.75 -6.59 19.12
CA TRP A 268 14.10 -7.17 17.93
C TRP A 268 14.66 -6.54 16.64
N LYS A 269 15.97 -6.75 16.41
CA LYS A 269 16.67 -6.27 15.19
C LYS A 269 16.35 -7.11 13.96
#